data_131e502350507256943c8259efc3275c
#
_entry.id   131e502350507256943c8259efc3275c
#
_cell.length_a   1.000
_cell.length_b   1.000
_cell.length_c   1.000
_cell.angle_alpha   90.00
_cell.angle_beta   90.00
_cell.angle_gamma   90.00
#
_symmetry.space_group_name_H-M   'P 1'
#
loop_
_entity.id
_entity.type
_entity.pdbx_description
1 polymer ?
#
loop_
_entity_poly.entity_id
_entity_poly.type
_entity_poly.pdbx_seq_one_letter_code
_entity_poly.pdbx_strand_id
1 'polypeptide(L)'
;MRVLITDFQADAGFEREVLPGVEVDALLSLIGHPPTPADLVRAVEERPAEILITWYEMFFDAPTLVALSRAGVRGIVRAGVGYDNIDVRAAITAGITVCYVPDYGTDEVADHAMALLLWCLRDLGAALPTATRPEVWWDATRFASIQRLQGSTLALLGFGRIGQATARRAQSFGLNVRWYDPYVPRGQDKVTRTTRVESLTDLLQGCDALSIHCSLTDETRHMIDASALVLLPPHAVVVNTARGPIIDEQALYEALLTGGLAAAAIDVLEHEPPVDNALFDAYLRGELQNLLLAPHVAWYSQQSARELRRKAAEEAGRLLRGEPPFNPVT
;
A
#
# COMPACT_ATOMS: atom_id res chain seq x y z
N MET A 1 20.67 21.31 15.23
CA MET A 1 19.75 20.72 14.22
C MET A 1 19.24 19.40 14.76
N ARG A 2 17.93 19.21 14.79
CA ARG A 2 17.30 18.01 15.32
C ARG A 2 16.29 17.44 14.34
N VAL A 3 16.28 16.10 14.18
CA VAL A 3 15.28 15.33 13.45
C VAL A 3 14.51 14.48 14.47
N LEU A 4 13.19 14.40 14.33
CA LEU A 4 12.35 13.56 15.18
C LEU A 4 11.60 12.54 14.29
N ILE A 5 11.74 11.25 14.61
CA ILE A 5 10.95 10.18 14.03
C ILE A 5 9.67 10.10 14.82
N THR A 6 8.51 10.20 14.14
CA THR A 6 7.23 10.50 14.81
C THR A 6 6.50 9.26 15.32
N ASP A 7 6.61 8.13 14.65
CA ASP A 7 5.78 6.94 14.87
C ASP A 7 6.49 5.65 14.47
N PHE A 8 5.89 4.51 14.77
CA PHE A 8 6.28 3.15 14.38
C PHE A 8 7.67 2.71 14.86
N GLN A 9 8.67 3.54 14.70
CA GLN A 9 10.07 3.21 14.94
C GLN A 9 10.53 3.68 16.33
N ALA A 10 11.01 2.78 17.17
CA ALA A 10 11.55 3.11 18.49
C ALA A 10 13.07 3.36 18.48
N ASP A 11 13.81 2.82 17.50
CA ASP A 11 15.27 2.99 17.38
C ASP A 11 15.64 3.97 16.28
N ALA A 12 16.46 4.97 16.63
CA ALA A 12 17.01 5.97 15.71
C ALA A 12 18.52 5.77 15.44
N GLY A 13 19.11 4.64 15.85
CA GLY A 13 20.55 4.40 15.75
C GLY A 13 21.05 4.43 14.31
N PHE A 14 20.31 3.84 13.41
CA PHE A 14 20.64 3.81 11.98
C PHE A 14 20.62 5.20 11.34
N GLU A 15 19.62 6.02 11.65
CA GLU A 15 19.50 7.39 11.13
C GLU A 15 20.60 8.29 11.67
N ARG A 16 21.07 8.07 12.91
CA ARG A 16 22.24 8.78 13.47
C ARG A 16 23.53 8.45 12.73
N GLU A 17 23.68 7.21 12.24
CA GLU A 17 24.82 6.85 11.38
C GLU A 17 24.78 7.57 10.03
N VAL A 18 23.58 7.74 9.45
CA VAL A 18 23.39 8.43 8.15
C VAL A 18 23.53 9.95 8.28
N LEU A 19 23.21 10.51 9.44
CA LEU A 19 23.18 11.95 9.72
C LEU A 19 24.22 12.35 10.80
N PRO A 20 25.54 12.22 10.53
CA PRO A 20 26.55 12.54 11.52
C PRO A 20 26.47 14.01 11.94
N GLY A 21 26.50 14.26 13.26
CA GLY A 21 26.40 15.60 13.84
C GLY A 21 24.97 16.18 13.91
N VAL A 22 23.97 15.45 13.51
CA VAL A 22 22.54 15.77 13.70
C VAL A 22 22.01 14.96 14.88
N GLU A 23 21.24 15.60 15.73
CA GLU A 23 20.51 14.89 16.77
C GLU A 23 19.28 14.22 16.18
N VAL A 24 19.13 12.90 16.34
CA VAL A 24 17.98 12.13 15.85
C VAL A 24 17.38 11.36 17.01
N ASP A 25 16.10 11.60 17.27
CA ASP A 25 15.33 10.90 18.30
C ASP A 25 14.11 10.20 17.69
N ALA A 26 13.62 9.16 18.36
CA ALA A 26 12.35 8.50 18.04
C ALA A 26 11.32 8.81 19.14
N LEU A 27 10.18 9.39 18.77
CA LEU A 27 9.15 9.81 19.73
C LEU A 27 8.60 8.64 20.53
N LEU A 28 8.34 7.51 19.87
CA LEU A 28 7.90 6.27 20.53
C LEU A 28 8.83 5.85 21.70
N SER A 29 10.14 5.97 21.51
CA SER A 29 11.14 5.68 22.56
C SER A 29 11.14 6.72 23.68
N LEU A 30 10.82 7.97 23.37
CA LEU A 30 10.79 9.05 24.37
C LEU A 30 9.59 8.96 25.29
N ILE A 31 8.43 8.56 24.78
CA ILE A 31 7.17 8.57 25.55
C ILE A 31 6.72 7.18 26.01
N GLY A 32 7.23 6.09 25.39
CA GLY A 32 6.99 4.71 25.82
C GLY A 32 5.59 4.14 25.48
N HIS A 33 4.80 4.82 24.66
CA HIS A 33 3.51 4.35 24.14
C HIS A 33 3.31 4.82 22.69
N PRO A 34 2.36 4.25 21.91
CA PRO A 34 2.07 4.73 20.56
C PRO A 34 1.75 6.23 20.55
N PRO A 35 2.48 7.04 19.75
CA PRO A 35 2.35 8.50 19.78
C PRO A 35 1.04 8.98 19.15
N THR A 36 0.47 10.01 19.74
CA THR A 36 -0.64 10.78 19.16
C THR A 36 -0.14 12.09 18.55
N PRO A 37 -0.94 12.76 17.67
CA PRO A 37 -0.59 14.10 17.19
C PRO A 37 -0.36 15.12 18.32
N ALA A 38 -1.10 15.03 19.42
CA ALA A 38 -0.93 15.88 20.60
C ALA A 38 0.40 15.62 21.32
N ASP A 39 0.84 14.37 21.41
CA ASP A 39 2.15 14.02 21.98
C ASP A 39 3.29 14.55 21.10
N LEU A 40 3.14 14.49 19.77
CA LEU A 40 4.11 15.03 18.83
C LEU A 40 4.25 16.55 18.98
N VAL A 41 3.13 17.28 19.00
CA VAL A 41 3.14 18.75 19.16
C VAL A 41 3.83 19.11 20.47
N ARG A 42 3.43 18.50 21.59
CA ARG A 42 4.04 18.74 22.91
C ARG A 42 5.56 18.46 22.91
N ALA A 43 5.98 17.34 22.35
CA ALA A 43 7.41 16.97 22.30
C ALA A 43 8.24 17.96 21.49
N VAL A 44 7.67 18.53 20.41
CA VAL A 44 8.36 19.54 19.58
C VAL A 44 8.34 20.91 20.28
N GLU A 45 7.28 21.29 20.99
CA GLU A 45 7.21 22.52 21.79
C GLU A 45 8.21 22.51 22.95
N GLU A 46 8.35 21.38 23.66
CA GLU A 46 9.31 21.21 24.75
C GLU A 46 10.75 21.19 24.25
N ARG A 47 10.99 20.55 23.11
CA ARG A 47 12.30 20.43 22.50
C ARG A 47 12.18 20.51 20.98
N PRO A 48 12.45 21.68 20.37
CA PRO A 48 12.26 21.90 18.95
C PRO A 48 12.98 20.92 18.04
N ALA A 49 12.27 20.43 17.03
CA ALA A 49 12.79 19.64 15.91
C ALA A 49 12.46 20.36 14.60
N GLU A 50 13.44 20.46 13.72
CA GLU A 50 13.28 21.17 12.45
C GLU A 50 12.66 20.31 11.38
N ILE A 51 12.97 18.99 11.38
CA ILE A 51 12.51 18.02 10.40
C ILE A 51 11.90 16.82 11.12
N LEU A 52 10.77 16.36 10.60
CA LEU A 52 10.13 15.12 11.05
C LEU A 52 10.34 14.02 10.00
N ILE A 53 10.53 12.78 10.46
CA ILE A 53 10.41 11.58 9.65
C ILE A 53 9.21 10.83 10.15
N THR A 54 8.19 10.65 9.30
CA THR A 54 6.94 9.97 9.66
C THR A 54 6.71 8.71 8.83
N TRP A 55 6.15 7.69 9.45
CA TRP A 55 5.76 6.45 8.79
C TRP A 55 4.27 6.52 8.41
N TYR A 56 3.39 5.68 8.92
CA TYR A 56 1.99 5.62 8.49
C TYR A 56 0.97 5.68 9.64
N GLU A 57 1.42 5.59 10.90
CA GLU A 57 0.50 5.62 12.05
C GLU A 57 0.10 7.04 12.46
N MET A 58 0.94 8.03 12.16
CA MET A 58 0.69 9.43 12.50
C MET A 58 -0.09 10.15 11.39
N PHE A 59 -1.21 10.77 11.76
CA PHE A 59 -2.00 11.61 10.86
C PHE A 59 -1.74 13.10 11.12
N PHE A 60 -1.53 13.85 10.04
CA PHE A 60 -1.20 15.27 10.07
C PHE A 60 -2.33 16.08 9.47
N ASP A 61 -3.27 16.49 10.31
CA ASP A 61 -4.35 17.42 9.94
C ASP A 61 -3.90 18.89 9.99
N ALA A 62 -4.73 19.80 9.48
CA ALA A 62 -4.41 21.22 9.42
C ALA A 62 -4.08 21.84 10.81
N PRO A 63 -4.84 21.57 11.90
CA PRO A 63 -4.49 22.07 13.23
C PRO A 63 -3.11 21.61 13.71
N THR A 64 -2.79 20.31 13.54
CA THR A 64 -1.50 19.73 13.92
C THR A 64 -0.36 20.39 13.14
N LEU A 65 -0.50 20.54 11.82
CA LEU A 65 0.53 21.16 10.98
C LEU A 65 0.80 22.61 11.33
N VAL A 66 -0.25 23.40 11.64
CA VAL A 66 -0.10 24.78 12.09
C VAL A 66 0.65 24.85 13.43
N ALA A 67 0.34 23.95 14.38
CA ALA A 67 1.02 23.90 15.67
C ALA A 67 2.52 23.53 15.49
N LEU A 68 2.81 22.53 14.68
CA LEU A 68 4.18 22.09 14.37
C LEU A 68 5.00 23.18 13.68
N SER A 69 4.41 23.91 12.73
CA SER A 69 5.07 25.03 12.06
C SER A 69 5.43 26.14 13.07
N ARG A 70 4.51 26.48 13.98
CA ARG A 70 4.78 27.47 15.04
C ARG A 70 5.87 27.02 16.00
N ALA A 71 6.00 25.71 16.24
CA ALA A 71 7.04 25.12 17.07
C ALA A 71 8.39 24.96 16.33
N GLY A 72 8.48 25.36 15.05
CA GLY A 72 9.73 25.42 14.28
C GLY A 72 9.95 24.26 13.31
N VAL A 73 8.97 23.39 13.11
CA VAL A 73 9.04 22.34 12.06
C VAL A 73 8.91 23.00 10.70
N ARG A 74 9.85 22.69 9.80
CA ARG A 74 9.89 23.22 8.42
C ARG A 74 9.87 22.14 7.35
N GLY A 75 9.99 20.87 7.74
CA GLY A 75 9.94 19.77 6.79
C GLY A 75 9.43 18.47 7.40
N ILE A 76 8.70 17.70 6.59
CA ILE A 76 8.23 16.36 6.90
C ILE A 76 8.67 15.43 5.79
N VAL A 77 9.40 14.37 6.15
CA VAL A 77 9.79 13.28 5.26
C VAL A 77 8.86 12.10 5.55
N ARG A 78 8.01 11.76 4.58
CA ARG A 78 7.21 10.54 4.66
C ARG A 78 8.08 9.34 4.30
N ALA A 79 8.38 8.48 5.26
CA ALA A 79 9.07 7.22 5.06
C ALA A 79 8.13 6.20 4.39
N GLY A 80 8.02 6.28 3.06
CA GLY A 80 7.16 5.41 2.25
C GLY A 80 6.61 6.08 1.00
N VAL A 81 5.87 5.31 0.19
CA VAL A 81 5.35 5.75 -1.11
C VAL A 81 4.07 6.60 -0.98
N GLY A 82 3.11 6.12 -0.19
CA GLY A 82 1.86 6.86 0.02
C GLY A 82 2.01 7.91 1.12
N TYR A 83 1.37 9.05 0.95
CA TYR A 83 1.40 10.19 1.88
C TYR A 83 0.00 10.72 2.22
N ASP A 84 -0.99 9.86 2.08
CA ASP A 84 -2.40 10.09 2.36
C ASP A 84 -2.70 10.37 3.85
N ASN A 85 -1.74 10.11 4.73
CA ASN A 85 -1.78 10.49 6.14
C ASN A 85 -1.35 11.94 6.43
N ILE A 86 -1.03 12.75 5.39
CA ILE A 86 -0.60 14.15 5.52
C ILE A 86 -1.54 15.05 4.70
N ASP A 87 -2.17 16.04 5.35
CA ASP A 87 -2.85 17.12 4.63
C ASP A 87 -1.81 18.02 3.95
N VAL A 88 -1.46 17.67 2.71
CA VAL A 88 -0.43 18.36 1.93
C VAL A 88 -0.78 19.84 1.71
N ARG A 89 -2.05 20.17 1.48
CA ARG A 89 -2.48 21.56 1.26
C ARG A 89 -2.29 22.41 2.53
N ALA A 90 -2.63 21.83 3.67
CA ALA A 90 -2.40 22.49 4.96
C ALA A 90 -0.90 22.62 5.27
N ALA A 91 -0.08 21.61 4.94
CA ALA A 91 1.37 21.67 5.13
C ALA A 91 2.00 22.81 4.31
N ILE A 92 1.65 22.93 3.02
CA ILE A 92 2.09 24.04 2.16
C ILE A 92 1.67 25.38 2.75
N THR A 93 0.41 25.51 3.19
CA THR A 93 -0.11 26.74 3.81
C THR A 93 0.64 27.09 5.10
N ALA A 94 1.03 26.09 5.88
CA ALA A 94 1.82 26.26 7.10
C ALA A 94 3.32 26.50 6.84
N GLY A 95 3.77 26.47 5.58
CA GLY A 95 5.18 26.65 5.21
C GLY A 95 6.06 25.42 5.50
N ILE A 96 5.46 24.23 5.61
CA ILE A 96 6.15 22.96 5.81
C ILE A 96 6.37 22.26 4.47
N THR A 97 7.62 21.97 4.15
CA THR A 97 7.96 21.16 2.96
C THR A 97 7.69 19.69 3.24
N VAL A 98 6.89 19.04 2.39
CA VAL A 98 6.65 17.59 2.46
C VAL A 98 7.40 16.89 1.35
N CYS A 99 8.09 15.80 1.66
CA CYS A 99 8.69 14.90 0.68
C CYS A 99 8.48 13.44 1.10
N TYR A 100 8.73 12.51 0.18
CA TYR A 100 8.46 11.10 0.38
C TYR A 100 9.54 10.20 -0.24
N VAL A 101 9.49 8.90 0.02
CA VAL A 101 10.44 7.91 -0.52
C VAL A 101 9.68 6.95 -1.46
N PRO A 102 9.76 7.16 -2.79
CA PRO A 102 8.87 6.48 -3.74
C PRO A 102 9.33 5.11 -4.25
N ASP A 103 10.57 4.68 -4.00
CA ASP A 103 11.22 3.64 -4.81
C ASP A 103 11.92 2.52 -4.01
N TYR A 104 11.76 2.50 -2.68
CA TYR A 104 12.45 1.54 -1.80
C TYR A 104 11.87 0.12 -1.85
N GLY A 105 10.57 -0.03 -2.08
CA GLY A 105 9.83 -1.30 -1.97
C GLY A 105 9.13 -1.70 -3.28
N THR A 106 9.60 -1.21 -4.43
CA THR A 106 8.96 -1.50 -5.72
C THR A 106 8.96 -2.99 -6.06
N ASP A 107 10.08 -3.65 -5.83
CA ASP A 107 10.23 -5.08 -6.10
C ASP A 107 9.48 -5.92 -5.08
N GLU A 108 9.57 -5.58 -3.79
CA GLU A 108 8.89 -6.27 -2.71
C GLU A 108 7.37 -6.27 -2.88
N VAL A 109 6.78 -5.10 -3.14
CA VAL A 109 5.32 -5.00 -3.34
C VAL A 109 4.89 -5.76 -4.59
N ALA A 110 5.66 -5.71 -5.67
CA ALA A 110 5.35 -6.46 -6.89
C ALA A 110 5.48 -7.98 -6.68
N ASP A 111 6.49 -8.44 -5.92
CA ASP A 111 6.66 -9.86 -5.55
C ASP A 111 5.50 -10.32 -4.66
N HIS A 112 5.13 -9.51 -3.67
CA HIS A 112 4.02 -9.81 -2.76
C HIS A 112 2.69 -9.86 -3.52
N ALA A 113 2.40 -8.89 -4.39
CA ALA A 113 1.22 -8.89 -5.23
C ALA A 113 1.12 -10.16 -6.10
N MET A 114 2.24 -10.60 -6.69
CA MET A 114 2.28 -11.86 -7.42
C MET A 114 2.05 -13.08 -6.53
N ALA A 115 2.61 -13.11 -5.32
CA ALA A 115 2.36 -14.20 -4.36
C ALA A 115 0.87 -14.30 -4.00
N LEU A 116 0.22 -13.16 -3.73
CA LEU A 116 -1.21 -13.07 -3.45
C LEU A 116 -2.06 -13.48 -4.66
N LEU A 117 -1.69 -13.03 -5.87
CA LEU A 117 -2.35 -13.44 -7.11
C LEU A 117 -2.28 -14.95 -7.33
N LEU A 118 -1.10 -15.54 -7.14
CA LEU A 118 -0.92 -16.98 -7.28
C LEU A 118 -1.68 -17.76 -6.21
N TRP A 119 -1.76 -17.25 -4.99
CA TRP A 119 -2.58 -17.84 -3.93
C TRP A 119 -4.06 -17.93 -4.35
N CYS A 120 -4.62 -16.84 -4.87
CA CYS A 120 -6.01 -16.81 -5.35
C CYS A 120 -6.19 -17.69 -6.61
N LEU A 121 -5.39 -17.49 -7.64
CA LEU A 121 -5.53 -18.17 -8.93
C LEU A 121 -5.26 -19.69 -8.87
N ARG A 122 -4.55 -20.16 -7.84
CA ARG A 122 -4.29 -21.59 -7.60
C ARG A 122 -5.14 -22.17 -6.48
N ASP A 123 -6.07 -21.38 -5.94
CA ASP A 123 -7.00 -21.77 -4.87
C ASP A 123 -6.28 -22.43 -3.68
N LEU A 124 -5.16 -21.83 -3.26
CA LEU A 124 -4.36 -22.38 -2.16
C LEU A 124 -5.11 -22.32 -0.83
N GLY A 125 -6.08 -21.43 -0.69
CA GLY A 125 -6.95 -21.34 0.48
C GLY A 125 -7.75 -22.62 0.70
N ALA A 126 -8.29 -23.23 -0.36
CA ALA A 126 -8.97 -24.51 -0.29
C ALA A 126 -8.01 -25.71 -0.32
N ALA A 127 -6.87 -25.59 -1.02
CA ALA A 127 -5.91 -26.67 -1.16
C ALA A 127 -5.21 -27.05 0.15
N LEU A 128 -4.78 -26.06 0.94
CA LEU A 128 -4.03 -26.28 2.19
C LEU A 128 -4.85 -27.08 3.24
N PRO A 129 -6.11 -26.72 3.56
CA PRO A 129 -6.95 -27.53 4.46
C PRO A 129 -7.25 -28.93 3.90
N THR A 130 -7.37 -29.07 2.56
CA THR A 130 -7.63 -30.37 1.92
C THR A 130 -6.45 -31.33 2.11
N ALA A 131 -5.22 -30.83 2.14
CA ALA A 131 -4.02 -31.64 2.35
C ALA A 131 -3.98 -32.35 3.74
N THR A 132 -4.81 -31.94 4.69
CA THR A 132 -4.96 -32.64 5.98
C THR A 132 -6.01 -33.75 5.99
N ARG A 133 -6.66 -34.04 4.85
CA ARG A 133 -7.78 -34.97 4.70
C ARG A 133 -7.41 -36.11 3.76
N PRO A 134 -6.84 -37.23 4.24
CA PRO A 134 -6.44 -38.36 3.39
C PRO A 134 -7.55 -38.93 2.51
N GLU A 135 -8.80 -38.86 2.99
CA GLU A 135 -9.99 -39.39 2.28
C GLU A 135 -10.34 -38.65 0.98
N VAL A 136 -9.89 -37.42 0.82
CA VAL A 136 -10.12 -36.61 -0.38
C VAL A 136 -8.80 -36.21 -1.10
N TRP A 137 -7.70 -36.84 -0.75
CA TRP A 137 -6.35 -36.48 -1.23
C TRP A 137 -6.23 -36.41 -2.75
N TRP A 138 -6.89 -37.29 -3.48
CA TRP A 138 -6.84 -37.35 -4.93
C TRP A 138 -8.07 -36.77 -5.63
N ASP A 139 -8.97 -36.11 -4.88
CA ASP A 139 -10.21 -35.53 -5.44
C ASP A 139 -9.93 -34.16 -6.07
N ALA A 140 -9.43 -34.17 -7.32
CA ALA A 140 -9.16 -32.96 -8.08
C ALA A 140 -10.44 -32.17 -8.46
N THR A 141 -11.64 -32.78 -8.33
CA THR A 141 -12.89 -32.07 -8.66
C THR A 141 -13.20 -30.93 -7.70
N ARG A 142 -12.62 -30.94 -6.50
CA ARG A 142 -12.69 -29.84 -5.52
C ARG A 142 -12.05 -28.54 -6.01
N PHE A 143 -11.19 -28.63 -7.00
CA PHE A 143 -10.44 -27.52 -7.57
C PHE A 143 -10.85 -27.23 -9.02
N ALA A 144 -12.12 -27.54 -9.38
CA ALA A 144 -12.64 -27.36 -10.72
C ALA A 144 -12.68 -25.89 -11.19
N SER A 145 -12.63 -24.94 -10.26
CA SER A 145 -12.53 -23.49 -10.52
C SER A 145 -11.17 -23.05 -11.04
N ILE A 146 -10.09 -23.82 -10.76
CA ILE A 146 -8.72 -23.44 -11.13
C ILE A 146 -8.56 -23.42 -12.65
N GLN A 147 -8.23 -22.26 -13.19
CA GLN A 147 -7.93 -22.07 -14.60
C GLN A 147 -6.43 -22.13 -14.88
N ARG A 148 -6.08 -22.32 -16.15
CA ARG A 148 -4.69 -22.23 -16.60
C ARG A 148 -4.26 -20.76 -16.62
N LEU A 149 -3.10 -20.45 -16.01
CA LEU A 149 -2.55 -19.08 -15.99
C LEU A 149 -2.14 -18.60 -17.39
N GLN A 150 -1.52 -19.50 -18.18
CA GLN A 150 -1.09 -19.17 -19.55
C GLN A 150 -2.29 -18.73 -20.38
N GLY A 151 -2.28 -17.47 -20.82
CA GLY A 151 -3.33 -16.86 -21.63
C GLY A 151 -4.44 -16.16 -20.84
N SER A 152 -4.52 -16.33 -19.49
CA SER A 152 -5.43 -15.57 -18.65
C SER A 152 -5.06 -14.08 -18.63
N THR A 153 -6.04 -13.24 -18.35
CA THR A 153 -5.92 -11.77 -18.37
C THR A 153 -5.79 -11.20 -16.97
N LEU A 154 -4.66 -10.54 -16.69
CA LEU A 154 -4.47 -9.71 -15.51
C LEU A 154 -4.79 -8.25 -15.82
N ALA A 155 -5.72 -7.67 -15.09
CA ALA A 155 -6.02 -6.24 -15.08
C ALA A 155 -5.22 -5.54 -13.98
N LEU A 156 -4.51 -4.46 -14.33
CA LEU A 156 -3.80 -3.61 -13.38
C LEU A 156 -4.46 -2.23 -13.31
N LEU A 157 -4.98 -1.90 -12.13
CA LEU A 157 -5.46 -0.56 -11.83
C LEU A 157 -4.32 0.27 -11.26
N GLY A 158 -3.80 1.20 -12.05
CA GLY A 158 -2.54 1.91 -11.80
C GLY A 158 -1.34 1.23 -12.46
N PHE A 159 -0.58 2.01 -13.24
CA PHE A 159 0.57 1.52 -14.02
C PHE A 159 1.84 2.33 -13.75
N GLY A 160 2.01 2.71 -12.47
CA GLY A 160 3.23 3.32 -11.94
C GLY A 160 4.38 2.33 -11.80
N ARG A 161 5.36 2.61 -10.93
CA ARG A 161 6.54 1.75 -10.69
C ARG A 161 6.16 0.33 -10.33
N ILE A 162 5.25 0.16 -9.35
CA ILE A 162 4.81 -1.15 -8.84
C ILE A 162 3.98 -1.89 -9.91
N GLY A 163 3.00 -1.23 -10.54
CA GLY A 163 2.18 -1.83 -11.58
C GLY A 163 3.01 -2.35 -12.75
N GLN A 164 4.02 -1.61 -13.20
CA GLN A 164 4.94 -2.06 -14.25
C GLN A 164 5.83 -3.23 -13.80
N ALA A 165 6.31 -3.21 -12.55
CA ALA A 165 7.09 -4.31 -11.99
C ALA A 165 6.25 -5.59 -11.86
N THR A 166 4.98 -5.47 -11.44
CA THR A 166 4.01 -6.57 -11.39
C THR A 166 3.69 -7.10 -12.79
N ALA A 167 3.48 -6.22 -13.78
CA ALA A 167 3.23 -6.59 -15.17
C ALA A 167 4.34 -7.50 -15.73
N ARG A 168 5.61 -7.11 -15.53
CA ARG A 168 6.76 -7.88 -15.98
C ARG A 168 6.80 -9.29 -15.36
N ARG A 169 6.46 -9.42 -14.07
CA ARG A 169 6.38 -10.69 -13.37
C ARG A 169 5.24 -11.55 -13.90
N ALA A 170 4.06 -10.96 -14.04
CA ALA A 170 2.87 -11.63 -14.57
C ALA A 170 3.08 -12.18 -15.99
N GLN A 171 3.75 -11.42 -16.86
CA GLN A 171 4.12 -11.88 -18.20
C GLN A 171 5.01 -13.14 -18.17
N SER A 172 5.88 -13.29 -17.17
CA SER A 172 6.71 -14.49 -17.02
C SER A 172 5.90 -15.74 -16.68
N PHE A 173 4.69 -15.58 -16.12
CA PHE A 173 3.72 -16.65 -15.92
C PHE A 173 2.79 -16.88 -17.13
N GLY A 174 2.98 -16.11 -18.21
CA GLY A 174 2.17 -16.20 -19.42
C GLY A 174 0.82 -15.49 -19.33
N LEU A 175 0.62 -14.59 -18.36
CA LEU A 175 -0.56 -13.77 -18.27
C LEU A 175 -0.54 -12.66 -19.33
N ASN A 176 -1.69 -12.40 -19.94
CA ASN A 176 -1.93 -11.21 -20.75
C ASN A 176 -2.20 -10.03 -19.80
N VAL A 177 -1.40 -8.98 -19.87
CA VAL A 177 -1.54 -7.84 -18.99
C VAL A 177 -2.25 -6.68 -19.70
N ARG A 178 -3.33 -6.18 -19.12
CA ARG A 178 -3.95 -4.90 -19.48
C ARG A 178 -4.01 -3.98 -18.29
N TRP A 179 -4.02 -2.67 -18.52
CA TRP A 179 -3.96 -1.69 -17.44
C TRP A 179 -4.74 -0.42 -17.77
N TYR A 180 -5.24 0.21 -16.71
CA TYR A 180 -5.85 1.53 -16.73
C TYR A 180 -5.09 2.46 -15.77
N ASP A 181 -4.60 3.56 -16.31
CA ASP A 181 -3.98 4.66 -15.57
C ASP A 181 -4.04 5.91 -16.45
N PRO A 182 -4.87 6.92 -16.10
CA PRO A 182 -5.02 8.12 -16.91
C PRO A 182 -3.78 9.02 -16.89
N TYR A 183 -2.91 8.87 -15.89
CA TYR A 183 -1.74 9.72 -15.66
C TYR A 183 -0.47 9.21 -16.34
N VAL A 184 -0.45 7.95 -16.73
CA VAL A 184 0.71 7.38 -17.44
C VAL A 184 0.70 7.79 -18.91
N PRO A 185 1.83 8.30 -19.47
CA PRO A 185 1.91 8.72 -20.85
C PRO A 185 1.56 7.62 -21.86
N ARG A 186 0.93 7.99 -22.97
CA ARG A 186 0.65 7.07 -24.09
C ARG A 186 1.97 6.53 -24.67
N GLY A 187 1.95 5.26 -25.09
CA GLY A 187 3.12 4.57 -25.64
C GLY A 187 3.84 3.68 -24.64
N GLN A 188 3.51 3.78 -23.34
CA GLN A 188 4.10 2.89 -22.32
C GLN A 188 3.70 1.43 -22.52
N ASP A 189 2.50 1.18 -23.06
CA ASP A 189 2.00 -0.13 -23.46
C ASP A 189 2.92 -0.82 -24.49
N LYS A 190 3.48 -0.06 -25.43
CA LYS A 190 4.41 -0.57 -26.44
C LYS A 190 5.76 -0.98 -25.84
N VAL A 191 6.27 -0.19 -24.90
CA VAL A 191 7.54 -0.47 -24.20
C VAL A 191 7.42 -1.72 -23.33
N THR A 192 6.30 -1.86 -22.62
CA THR A 192 6.06 -2.95 -21.67
C THR A 192 5.40 -4.17 -22.30
N ARG A 193 5.00 -4.10 -23.58
CA ARG A 193 4.25 -5.16 -24.29
C ARG A 193 2.99 -5.57 -23.55
N THR A 194 2.24 -4.59 -23.08
CA THR A 194 0.97 -4.73 -22.38
C THR A 194 -0.13 -4.04 -23.16
N THR A 195 -1.38 -4.11 -22.71
CA THR A 195 -2.51 -3.43 -23.35
C THR A 195 -3.02 -2.32 -22.43
N ARG A 196 -2.92 -1.06 -22.88
CA ARG A 196 -3.62 0.04 -22.22
C ARG A 196 -5.10 0.02 -22.58
N VAL A 197 -5.97 0.25 -21.61
CA VAL A 197 -7.40 0.53 -21.82
C VAL A 197 -7.72 1.95 -21.37
N GLU A 198 -8.84 2.51 -21.86
CA GLU A 198 -9.14 3.93 -21.66
C GLU A 198 -10.20 4.16 -20.57
N SER A 199 -10.77 3.10 -20.00
CA SER A 199 -11.76 3.20 -18.92
C SER A 199 -11.61 2.08 -17.89
N LEU A 200 -12.14 2.32 -16.68
CA LEU A 200 -12.25 1.30 -15.65
C LEU A 200 -13.16 0.14 -16.11
N THR A 201 -14.26 0.45 -16.78
CA THR A 201 -15.17 -0.56 -17.32
C THR A 201 -14.45 -1.51 -18.28
N ASP A 202 -13.68 -0.97 -19.22
CA ASP A 202 -12.89 -1.78 -20.17
C ASP A 202 -11.81 -2.60 -19.43
N LEU A 203 -11.27 -2.08 -18.33
CA LEU A 203 -10.31 -2.81 -17.51
C LEU A 203 -10.94 -4.04 -16.85
N LEU A 204 -12.12 -3.88 -16.25
CA LEU A 204 -12.75 -4.91 -15.41
C LEU A 204 -13.45 -6.01 -16.23
N GLN A 205 -14.06 -5.64 -17.35
CA GLN A 205 -14.81 -6.62 -18.15
C GLN A 205 -13.91 -7.70 -18.74
N GLY A 206 -14.21 -8.97 -18.37
CA GLY A 206 -13.52 -10.14 -18.92
C GLY A 206 -12.06 -10.30 -18.47
N CYS A 207 -11.65 -9.78 -17.31
CA CYS A 207 -10.38 -10.13 -16.70
C CYS A 207 -10.53 -11.33 -15.76
N ASP A 208 -9.47 -12.12 -15.64
CA ASP A 208 -9.42 -13.26 -14.71
C ASP A 208 -8.88 -12.83 -13.34
N ALA A 209 -8.15 -11.73 -13.30
CA ALA A 209 -7.61 -11.16 -12.07
C ALA A 209 -7.51 -9.63 -12.17
N LEU A 210 -7.79 -8.94 -11.06
CA LEU A 210 -7.54 -7.52 -10.86
C LEU A 210 -6.48 -7.34 -9.79
N SER A 211 -5.44 -6.54 -10.06
CA SER A 211 -4.47 -6.11 -9.06
C SER A 211 -4.38 -4.58 -9.01
N ILE A 212 -4.46 -4.02 -7.80
CA ILE A 212 -4.58 -2.58 -7.56
C ILE A 212 -3.23 -2.01 -7.16
N HIS A 213 -2.78 -0.97 -7.89
CA HIS A 213 -1.49 -0.30 -7.72
C HIS A 213 -1.58 1.23 -7.88
N CYS A 214 -2.78 1.80 -7.90
CA CYS A 214 -2.97 3.25 -7.94
C CYS A 214 -2.84 3.87 -6.54
N SER A 215 -2.57 5.17 -6.49
CA SER A 215 -2.58 5.94 -5.24
C SER A 215 -4.01 6.17 -4.74
N LEU A 216 -4.18 6.34 -3.43
CA LEU A 216 -5.44 6.79 -2.85
C LEU A 216 -5.58 8.31 -3.05
N THR A 217 -6.64 8.69 -3.70
CA THR A 217 -7.08 10.09 -3.93
C THR A 217 -8.60 10.16 -3.83
N ASP A 218 -9.18 11.36 -3.90
CA ASP A 218 -10.63 11.50 -3.98
C ASP A 218 -11.25 10.79 -5.19
N GLU A 219 -10.49 10.67 -6.30
CA GLU A 219 -10.93 9.98 -7.52
C GLU A 219 -10.90 8.45 -7.38
N THR A 220 -9.99 7.91 -6.57
CA THR A 220 -9.78 6.46 -6.44
C THR A 220 -10.42 5.87 -5.20
N ARG A 221 -10.92 6.70 -4.28
CA ARG A 221 -11.66 6.25 -3.10
C ARG A 221 -12.94 5.51 -3.51
N HIS A 222 -13.09 4.27 -3.04
CA HIS A 222 -14.17 3.36 -3.40
C HIS A 222 -14.38 3.23 -4.92
N MET A 223 -13.29 3.38 -5.70
CA MET A 223 -13.35 3.18 -7.16
C MET A 223 -13.75 1.75 -7.52
N ILE A 224 -13.43 0.80 -6.66
CA ILE A 224 -13.89 -0.60 -6.74
C ILE A 224 -15.04 -0.79 -5.74
N ASP A 225 -16.18 -0.26 -6.08
CA ASP A 225 -17.46 -0.39 -5.37
C ASP A 225 -18.28 -1.60 -5.87
N ALA A 226 -19.49 -1.77 -5.35
CA ALA A 226 -20.40 -2.84 -5.77
C ALA A 226 -20.67 -2.84 -7.28
N SER A 227 -20.76 -1.67 -7.91
CA SER A 227 -21.02 -1.52 -9.35
C SER A 227 -19.80 -1.94 -10.17
N ALA A 228 -18.60 -1.66 -9.70
CA ALA A 228 -17.35 -2.09 -10.32
C ALA A 228 -17.14 -3.61 -10.14
N LEU A 229 -17.40 -4.16 -8.95
CA LEU A 229 -17.27 -5.59 -8.69
C LEU A 229 -18.19 -6.45 -9.56
N VAL A 230 -19.39 -5.99 -9.85
CA VAL A 230 -20.34 -6.70 -10.75
C VAL A 230 -19.84 -6.78 -12.21
N LEU A 231 -18.91 -5.91 -12.63
CA LEU A 231 -18.30 -5.98 -13.97
C LEU A 231 -17.26 -7.10 -14.09
N LEU A 232 -16.75 -7.60 -12.96
CA LEU A 232 -15.84 -8.72 -12.92
C LEU A 232 -16.60 -10.04 -13.17
N PRO A 233 -16.03 -10.98 -13.92
CA PRO A 233 -16.64 -12.30 -14.03
C PRO A 233 -16.56 -13.05 -12.68
N PRO A 234 -17.53 -13.93 -12.36
CA PRO A 234 -17.57 -14.62 -11.05
C PRO A 234 -16.33 -15.45 -10.72
N HIS A 235 -15.54 -15.84 -11.71
CA HIS A 235 -14.27 -16.57 -11.52
C HIS A 235 -13.08 -15.64 -11.28
N ALA A 236 -13.27 -14.32 -11.38
CA ALA A 236 -12.19 -13.37 -11.19
C ALA A 236 -11.72 -13.30 -9.74
N VAL A 237 -10.47 -12.89 -9.56
CA VAL A 237 -9.86 -12.66 -8.26
C VAL A 237 -9.40 -11.21 -8.12
N VAL A 238 -9.39 -10.68 -6.90
CA VAL A 238 -8.96 -9.31 -6.62
C VAL A 238 -7.79 -9.31 -5.63
N VAL A 239 -6.75 -8.54 -5.95
CA VAL A 239 -5.61 -8.30 -5.07
C VAL A 239 -5.43 -6.80 -4.84
N ASN A 240 -5.31 -6.40 -3.56
CA ASN A 240 -5.02 -5.02 -3.19
C ASN A 240 -3.79 -4.94 -2.27
N THR A 241 -2.70 -4.37 -2.80
CA THR A 241 -1.48 -4.03 -2.07
C THR A 241 -1.21 -2.52 -2.10
N ALA A 242 -2.21 -1.72 -2.46
CA ALA A 242 -2.10 -0.27 -2.59
C ALA A 242 -2.62 0.45 -1.34
N ARG A 243 -3.95 0.65 -1.25
CA ARG A 243 -4.65 1.24 -0.09
C ARG A 243 -6.02 0.63 0.06
N GLY A 244 -6.43 0.34 1.29
CA GLY A 244 -7.73 -0.23 1.61
C GLY A 244 -8.91 0.55 1.03
N PRO A 245 -9.01 1.88 1.28
CA PRO A 245 -10.14 2.68 0.81
C PRO A 245 -10.32 2.81 -0.71
N ILE A 246 -9.51 2.16 -1.54
CA ILE A 246 -9.74 2.05 -2.99
C ILE A 246 -10.86 1.05 -3.28
N ILE A 247 -11.03 0.05 -2.43
CA ILE A 247 -12.13 -0.90 -2.48
C ILE A 247 -13.16 -0.51 -1.41
N ASP A 248 -14.44 -0.60 -1.73
CA ASP A 248 -15.51 -0.63 -0.73
C ASP A 248 -15.49 -2.02 -0.08
N GLU A 249 -15.01 -2.12 1.17
CA GLU A 249 -14.85 -3.39 1.88
C GLU A 249 -16.17 -4.10 2.14
N GLN A 250 -17.26 -3.37 2.33
CA GLN A 250 -18.59 -3.97 2.47
C GLN A 250 -19.04 -4.63 1.16
N ALA A 251 -18.85 -3.96 0.04
CA ALA A 251 -19.15 -4.53 -1.28
C ALA A 251 -18.26 -5.75 -1.61
N LEU A 252 -16.98 -5.70 -1.22
CA LEU A 252 -16.06 -6.85 -1.38
C LEU A 252 -16.54 -8.05 -0.54
N TYR A 253 -16.90 -7.81 0.73
CA TYR A 253 -17.45 -8.84 1.62
C TYR A 253 -18.68 -9.53 1.00
N GLU A 254 -19.62 -8.75 0.52
CA GLU A 254 -20.84 -9.26 -0.11
C GLU A 254 -20.55 -10.06 -1.40
N ALA A 255 -19.63 -9.56 -2.24
CA ALA A 255 -19.21 -10.25 -3.47
C ALA A 255 -18.56 -11.61 -3.18
N LEU A 256 -17.72 -11.70 -2.16
CA LEU A 256 -17.07 -12.95 -1.74
C LEU A 256 -18.10 -13.93 -1.15
N LEU A 257 -19.00 -13.45 -0.30
CA LEU A 257 -20.00 -14.27 0.38
C LEU A 257 -21.03 -14.87 -0.60
N THR A 258 -21.41 -14.11 -1.61
CA THR A 258 -22.44 -14.53 -2.59
C THR A 258 -21.83 -15.29 -3.79
N GLY A 259 -20.52 -15.42 -3.89
CA GLY A 259 -19.84 -16.03 -5.04
C GLY A 259 -19.83 -15.14 -6.29
N GLY A 260 -20.06 -13.86 -6.16
CA GLY A 260 -19.89 -12.86 -7.22
C GLY A 260 -18.40 -12.63 -7.57
N LEU A 261 -17.50 -13.06 -6.68
CA LEU A 261 -16.06 -13.05 -6.85
C LEU A 261 -15.47 -14.37 -6.34
N ALA A 262 -14.52 -14.95 -7.08
CA ALA A 262 -13.93 -16.24 -6.72
C ALA A 262 -13.07 -16.17 -5.47
N ALA A 263 -12.19 -15.17 -5.38
CA ALA A 263 -11.32 -14.95 -4.23
C ALA A 263 -10.81 -13.51 -4.16
N ALA A 264 -10.35 -13.11 -2.98
CA ALA A 264 -9.57 -11.88 -2.80
C ALA A 264 -8.36 -12.10 -1.89
N ALA A 265 -7.31 -11.29 -2.10
CA ALA A 265 -6.18 -11.21 -1.20
C ALA A 265 -5.82 -9.73 -0.96
N ILE A 266 -5.88 -9.33 0.31
CA ILE A 266 -5.88 -7.93 0.73
C ILE A 266 -4.74 -7.72 1.74
N ASP A 267 -3.78 -6.88 1.38
CA ASP A 267 -2.68 -6.50 2.28
C ASP A 267 -3.00 -5.23 3.09
N VAL A 268 -4.01 -4.49 2.67
CA VAL A 268 -4.37 -3.17 3.23
C VAL A 268 -5.86 -3.06 3.46
N LEU A 269 -6.29 -2.56 4.62
CA LEU A 269 -7.68 -2.36 4.98
C LEU A 269 -8.07 -0.87 5.03
N GLU A 270 -9.36 -0.56 5.01
CA GLU A 270 -9.83 0.84 5.10
C GLU A 270 -9.38 1.51 6.39
N HIS A 271 -9.39 0.75 7.48
CA HIS A 271 -8.88 1.15 8.79
C HIS A 271 -7.86 0.14 9.28
N GLU A 272 -6.68 0.60 9.62
CA GLU A 272 -5.56 -0.18 10.13
C GLU A 272 -5.06 0.38 11.46
N PRO A 273 -5.00 -0.43 12.55
CA PRO A 273 -5.54 -1.79 12.68
C PRO A 273 -7.07 -1.86 12.52
N PRO A 274 -7.61 -3.02 12.05
CA PRO A 274 -9.05 -3.17 11.83
C PRO A 274 -9.83 -3.12 13.14
N VAL A 275 -10.88 -2.29 13.17
CA VAL A 275 -11.83 -2.17 14.29
C VAL A 275 -13.23 -2.11 13.68
N ASP A 276 -14.16 -2.90 14.23
CA ASP A 276 -15.57 -2.98 13.77
C ASP A 276 -15.69 -3.21 12.24
N ASN A 277 -14.89 -4.15 11.72
CA ASN A 277 -14.77 -4.43 10.30
C ASN A 277 -15.40 -5.78 9.94
N ALA A 278 -16.50 -5.77 9.19
CA ALA A 278 -17.26 -6.98 8.86
C ALA A 278 -16.45 -8.00 8.04
N LEU A 279 -15.61 -7.54 7.11
CA LEU A 279 -14.75 -8.39 6.29
C LEU A 279 -13.69 -9.10 7.17
N PHE A 280 -13.05 -8.36 8.07
CA PHE A 280 -12.06 -8.89 9.00
C PHE A 280 -12.69 -9.87 10.01
N ASP A 281 -13.86 -9.54 10.55
CA ASP A 281 -14.57 -10.39 11.48
C ASP A 281 -15.03 -11.71 10.82
N ALA A 282 -15.51 -11.65 9.58
CA ALA A 282 -15.88 -12.85 8.81
C ALA A 282 -14.65 -13.72 8.51
N TYR A 283 -13.51 -13.09 8.19
CA TYR A 283 -12.22 -13.79 8.02
C TYR A 283 -11.83 -14.53 9.31
N LEU A 284 -11.87 -13.87 10.47
CA LEU A 284 -11.53 -14.47 11.76
C LEU A 284 -12.45 -15.63 12.13
N ARG A 285 -13.74 -15.57 11.77
CA ARG A 285 -14.70 -16.67 11.98
C ARG A 285 -14.53 -17.81 10.98
N GLY A 286 -13.67 -17.68 9.97
CA GLY A 286 -13.47 -18.68 8.92
C GLY A 286 -14.64 -18.80 7.96
N GLU A 287 -15.48 -17.79 7.86
CA GLU A 287 -16.64 -17.73 6.95
C GLU A 287 -16.22 -17.52 5.50
N LEU A 288 -15.10 -16.81 5.27
CA LEU A 288 -14.53 -16.52 3.96
C LEU A 288 -13.25 -17.32 3.74
N GLN A 289 -13.38 -18.55 3.23
CA GLN A 289 -12.22 -19.40 2.88
C GLN A 289 -11.52 -18.92 1.60
N ASN A 290 -12.16 -18.06 0.83
CA ASN A 290 -11.68 -17.45 -0.40
C ASN A 290 -11.09 -16.03 -0.17
N LEU A 291 -10.82 -15.66 1.07
CA LEU A 291 -10.15 -14.41 1.45
C LEU A 291 -8.81 -14.70 2.11
N LEU A 292 -7.77 -13.99 1.70
CA LEU A 292 -6.49 -13.89 2.40
C LEU A 292 -6.27 -12.46 2.86
N LEU A 293 -5.95 -12.26 4.13
CA LEU A 293 -5.52 -10.98 4.67
C LEU A 293 -4.04 -11.02 5.04
N ALA A 294 -3.32 -9.97 4.72
CA ALA A 294 -1.96 -9.72 5.16
C ALA A 294 -1.90 -8.36 5.89
N PRO A 295 -0.99 -8.17 6.86
CA PRO A 295 -1.01 -7.02 7.77
C PRO A 295 -0.17 -5.85 7.26
N HIS A 296 -0.44 -5.34 6.05
CA HIS A 296 0.26 -4.21 5.40
C HIS A 296 1.78 -4.44 5.34
N VAL A 297 2.18 -5.61 4.86
CA VAL A 297 3.56 -6.09 4.89
C VAL A 297 4.17 -6.24 3.49
N ALA A 298 3.41 -5.96 2.43
CA ALA A 298 3.87 -6.11 1.05
C ALA A 298 5.18 -5.36 0.74
N TRP A 299 5.44 -4.25 1.42
CA TRP A 299 6.63 -3.43 1.25
C TRP A 299 7.89 -3.99 1.90
N TYR A 300 7.75 -4.94 2.84
CA TYR A 300 8.82 -5.33 3.76
C TYR A 300 9.76 -6.38 3.19
N SER A 301 11.03 -6.05 3.21
CA SER A 301 12.16 -6.96 3.31
C SER A 301 13.21 -6.29 4.22
N GLN A 302 14.20 -7.02 4.68
CA GLN A 302 15.31 -6.39 5.44
C GLN A 302 16.02 -5.32 4.61
N GLN A 303 16.12 -5.56 3.30
CA GLN A 303 16.74 -4.64 2.35
C GLN A 303 15.89 -3.40 2.13
N SER A 304 14.60 -3.56 1.85
CA SER A 304 13.68 -2.42 1.62
C SER A 304 13.53 -1.54 2.86
N ALA A 305 13.40 -2.16 4.04
CA ALA A 305 13.32 -1.43 5.30
C ALA A 305 14.58 -0.60 5.58
N ARG A 306 15.77 -1.17 5.33
CA ARG A 306 17.03 -0.45 5.49
C ARG A 306 17.19 0.67 4.45
N GLU A 307 16.79 0.42 3.21
CA GLU A 307 16.83 1.40 2.13
C GLU A 307 15.89 2.57 2.40
N LEU A 308 14.67 2.29 2.86
CA LEU A 308 13.68 3.29 3.25
C LEU A 308 14.22 4.22 4.33
N ARG A 309 14.75 3.65 5.43
CA ARG A 309 15.32 4.42 6.54
C ARG A 309 16.48 5.30 6.06
N ARG A 310 17.39 4.75 5.24
CA ARG A 310 18.51 5.49 4.68
C ARG A 310 18.04 6.68 3.83
N LYS A 311 17.15 6.43 2.86
CA LYS A 311 16.63 7.47 1.97
C LYS A 311 15.85 8.54 2.73
N ALA A 312 15.04 8.15 3.72
CA ALA A 312 14.32 9.11 4.55
C ALA A 312 15.27 9.99 5.37
N ALA A 313 16.33 9.42 5.94
CA ALA A 313 17.34 10.19 6.66
C ALA A 313 18.14 11.12 5.71
N GLU A 314 18.52 10.64 4.52
CA GLU A 314 19.21 11.47 3.51
C GLU A 314 18.35 12.67 3.10
N GLU A 315 17.02 12.48 2.88
CA GLU A 315 16.10 13.59 2.58
C GLU A 315 15.97 14.56 3.76
N ALA A 316 15.87 14.06 4.98
CA ALA A 316 15.86 14.91 6.17
C ALA A 316 17.16 15.76 6.26
N GLY A 317 18.30 15.16 5.95
CA GLY A 317 19.58 15.87 5.88
C GLY A 317 19.61 16.97 4.81
N ARG A 318 19.03 16.74 3.64
CA ARG A 318 18.88 17.75 2.57
C ARG A 318 18.05 18.94 3.05
N LEU A 319 16.88 18.66 3.63
CA LEU A 319 16.02 19.70 4.17
C LEU A 319 16.69 20.50 5.29
N LEU A 320 17.48 19.85 6.17
CA LEU A 320 18.27 20.54 7.20
C LEU A 320 19.29 21.53 6.62
N ARG A 321 19.91 21.19 5.49
CA ARG A 321 20.88 22.08 4.79
C ARG A 321 20.21 23.14 3.91
N GLY A 322 18.86 23.15 3.82
CA GLY A 322 18.12 24.04 2.93
C GLY A 322 18.21 23.65 1.45
N GLU A 323 18.58 22.42 1.16
CA GLU A 323 18.60 21.87 -0.19
C GLU A 323 17.19 21.42 -0.61
N PRO A 324 16.82 21.51 -1.89
CA PRO A 324 15.54 20.99 -2.37
C PRO A 324 15.48 19.47 -2.20
N PRO A 325 14.33 18.89 -1.77
CA PRO A 325 14.18 17.44 -1.68
C PRO A 325 14.19 16.81 -3.08
N PHE A 326 14.55 15.54 -3.18
CA PHE A 326 14.51 14.81 -4.44
C PHE A 326 13.06 14.50 -4.88
N ASN A 327 12.19 14.23 -3.91
CA ASN A 327 10.82 13.82 -4.17
C ASN A 327 9.83 14.72 -3.39
N PRO A 328 9.66 15.99 -3.80
CA PRO A 328 8.70 16.85 -3.14
C PRO A 328 7.26 16.40 -3.42
N VAL A 329 6.37 16.64 -2.46
CA VAL A 329 4.93 16.55 -2.61
C VAL A 329 4.40 17.97 -2.76
N THR A 330 4.25 18.44 -4.00
CA THR A 330 3.77 19.82 -4.29
C THR A 330 2.91 19.81 -5.55
#